data_2a052114ebe4fbea4865935b1f9d8006
#
_entry.id   2a052114ebe4fbea4865935b1f9d8006
#
_cell.length_a   1.000
_cell.length_b   1.000
_cell.length_c   1.000
_cell.angle_alpha   90.00
_cell.angle_beta   90.00
_cell.angle_gamma   90.00
#
_symmetry.space_group_name_H-M   'P 1'
#
loop_
_entity.id
_entity.type
_entity.pdbx_description
1 polymer ?
#
loop_
_entity_poly.entity_id
_entity_poly.type
_entity_poly.pdbx_seq_one_letter_code
_entity_poly.pdbx_strand_id
1 'polypeptide(L)'
;MNLLHNNTLGIDIGSTTVKIAVLDSEQHILFTDYERHYANIQETLALLLSKAKEKLGEMTVSPSITGSGGLTLSGHLNVPFTQEVVAVATALQDYAPQTDVAIELGGEDAKIIYFTGGIDQRMNGICAGGTGSFIDQMASLLQTDAAGLNEYAKNYQMIYPIAARCGVFAKSDIQPLINEGATREDLSASIFQAVVNQTISGLACGKPIRGTVAFLGGPLHFLPELRHAFIRTLNLDADHIVAPDHSHLFAAIGAAMNADEKVTVSLSDMISRLTSGIKMEFEVKRMDPLFASQEDYDAFQARHAQHQVKKGDLSTYSGSCYLGIDAGSTTTKVALVGEDGSLLYSFYDNNNGSTIATAIRAISEIKEKLPETAHIAWSCSTGYGEALLKSALMLDEGEVETISHYYAAAFFEPDVDCILDIGGQDMKCIKIKNQTVDRSEEHTSELQS
;
A
#
# COMPACT_ATOMS: atom_id res chain seq x y z
N MET A 1 54.62 4.42 -5.97
CA MET A 1 53.40 4.88 -6.62
C MET A 1 52.29 4.63 -5.60
N ASN A 2 51.90 5.67 -4.83
CA ASN A 2 50.78 5.54 -3.92
C ASN A 2 49.52 5.38 -4.80
N LEU A 3 48.95 4.20 -4.80
CA LEU A 3 47.61 4.00 -5.29
C LEU A 3 46.70 4.84 -4.37
N LEU A 4 46.30 6.02 -4.84
CA LEU A 4 45.21 6.77 -4.23
C LEU A 4 43.96 5.91 -4.42
N HIS A 5 43.59 5.11 -3.41
CA HIS A 5 42.29 4.46 -3.40
C HIS A 5 41.22 5.55 -3.39
N ASN A 6 40.39 5.57 -4.40
CA ASN A 6 39.30 6.54 -4.51
C ASN A 6 38.17 6.17 -3.54
N ASN A 7 37.48 7.17 -3.03
CA ASN A 7 36.21 6.93 -2.38
C ASN A 7 35.24 6.26 -3.37
N THR A 8 34.39 5.35 -2.90
CA THR A 8 33.43 4.65 -3.73
C THR A 8 32.02 5.12 -3.43
N LEU A 9 31.15 5.03 -4.45
CA LEU A 9 29.74 5.41 -4.36
C LEU A 9 28.86 4.26 -4.85
N GLY A 10 28.08 3.68 -3.98
CA GLY A 10 27.05 2.73 -4.35
C GLY A 10 25.68 3.41 -4.43
N ILE A 11 24.94 3.07 -5.47
CA ILE A 11 23.60 3.59 -5.74
C ILE A 11 22.68 2.39 -5.92
N ASP A 12 21.65 2.27 -5.07
CA ASP A 12 20.61 1.26 -5.22
C ASP A 12 19.30 1.93 -5.67
N ILE A 13 18.84 1.55 -6.87
CA ILE A 13 17.57 2.01 -7.45
C ILE A 13 16.56 0.87 -7.31
N GLY A 14 15.86 0.83 -6.21
CA GLY A 14 14.76 -0.10 -5.99
C GLY A 14 13.46 0.37 -6.66
N SER A 15 12.42 -0.46 -6.61
CA SER A 15 11.10 -0.18 -7.19
C SER A 15 10.40 1.05 -6.59
N THR A 16 10.65 1.36 -5.32
CA THR A 16 10.00 2.47 -4.60
C THR A 16 10.97 3.50 -4.03
N THR A 17 12.26 3.18 -3.96
CA THR A 17 13.26 3.97 -3.23
C THR A 17 14.58 4.09 -3.98
N VAL A 18 15.27 5.20 -3.75
CA VAL A 18 16.69 5.38 -4.11
C VAL A 18 17.50 5.43 -2.83
N LYS A 19 18.64 4.75 -2.84
CA LYS A 19 19.58 4.72 -1.71
C LYS A 19 20.99 4.97 -2.22
N ILE A 20 21.78 5.66 -1.42
CA ILE A 20 23.20 5.86 -1.72
C ILE A 20 24.07 5.55 -0.52
N ALA A 21 25.27 5.07 -0.78
CA ALA A 21 26.33 4.88 0.21
C ALA A 21 27.66 5.36 -0.37
N VAL A 22 28.36 6.21 0.36
CA VAL A 22 29.73 6.65 0.04
C VAL A 22 30.67 6.03 1.05
N LEU A 23 31.67 5.30 0.57
CA LEU A 23 32.69 4.66 1.39
C LEU A 23 34.05 5.27 1.12
N ASP A 24 34.94 5.27 2.14
CA ASP A 24 36.36 5.61 1.97
C ASP A 24 37.15 4.42 1.42
N SER A 25 38.43 4.62 1.25
CA SER A 25 39.39 3.61 0.75
C SER A 25 39.57 2.40 1.68
N GLU A 26 39.14 2.52 2.94
CA GLU A 26 39.15 1.44 3.96
C GLU A 26 37.78 0.83 4.14
N GLN A 27 36.81 1.18 3.26
CA GLN A 27 35.43 0.74 3.25
C GLN A 27 34.59 1.21 4.46
N HIS A 28 35.04 2.26 5.16
CA HIS A 28 34.19 2.88 6.17
C HIS A 28 33.13 3.78 5.53
N ILE A 29 31.93 3.77 6.09
CA ILE A 29 30.82 4.57 5.62
C ILE A 29 31.05 6.05 5.95
N LEU A 30 31.20 6.89 4.91
CA LEU A 30 31.30 8.34 5.03
C LEU A 30 29.94 9.02 5.00
N PHE A 31 29.03 8.50 4.16
CA PHE A 31 27.67 9.04 3.98
C PHE A 31 26.73 7.97 3.49
N THR A 32 25.51 8.00 4.00
CA THR A 32 24.39 7.22 3.47
C THR A 32 23.13 8.06 3.49
N ASP A 33 22.24 7.83 2.54
CA ASP A 33 20.91 8.42 2.54
C ASP A 33 19.91 7.51 1.80
N TYR A 34 18.63 7.71 2.08
CA TYR A 34 17.53 6.87 1.64
C TYR A 34 16.28 7.74 1.43
N GLU A 35 15.70 7.70 0.22
CA GLU A 35 14.49 8.46 -0.12
C GLU A 35 13.52 7.65 -0.99
N ARG A 36 12.22 7.87 -0.82
CA ARG A 36 11.20 7.37 -1.76
C ARG A 36 11.19 8.24 -3.02
N HIS A 37 11.19 7.61 -4.20
CA HIS A 37 11.29 8.35 -5.47
C HIS A 37 9.93 8.72 -6.08
N TYR A 38 8.82 8.12 -5.69
CA TYR A 38 7.49 8.41 -6.24
C TYR A 38 7.49 8.53 -7.77
N ALA A 39 8.15 7.62 -8.46
CA ALA A 39 8.43 7.59 -9.89
C ALA A 39 9.39 8.69 -10.42
N ASN A 40 9.95 9.57 -9.58
CA ASN A 40 10.91 10.62 -9.94
C ASN A 40 12.35 10.21 -9.60
N ILE A 41 12.80 9.08 -10.16
CA ILE A 41 14.11 8.46 -9.82
C ILE A 41 15.27 9.44 -10.02
N GLN A 42 15.32 10.14 -11.16
CA GLN A 42 16.43 11.02 -11.51
C GLN A 42 16.56 12.20 -10.56
N GLU A 43 15.44 12.85 -10.26
CA GLU A 43 15.36 13.98 -9.34
C GLU A 43 15.73 13.56 -7.92
N THR A 44 15.23 12.40 -7.48
CA THR A 44 15.55 11.84 -6.16
C THR A 44 17.03 11.52 -6.04
N LEU A 45 17.64 10.86 -7.05
CA LEU A 45 19.08 10.58 -7.04
C LEU A 45 19.90 11.88 -7.05
N ALA A 46 19.52 12.87 -7.86
CA ALA A 46 20.21 14.17 -7.89
C ALA A 46 20.13 14.88 -6.52
N LEU A 47 18.99 14.78 -5.83
CA LEU A 47 18.83 15.29 -4.47
C LEU A 47 19.77 14.60 -3.48
N LEU A 48 19.82 13.26 -3.48
CA LEU A 48 20.68 12.49 -2.58
C LEU A 48 22.17 12.79 -2.82
N LEU A 49 22.61 12.87 -4.08
CA LEU A 49 23.97 13.26 -4.43
C LEU A 49 24.28 14.69 -4.02
N SER A 50 23.32 15.61 -4.10
CA SER A 50 23.49 16.99 -3.63
C SER A 50 23.67 17.05 -2.11
N LYS A 51 22.91 16.28 -1.35
CA LYS A 51 23.08 16.15 0.11
C LYS A 51 24.47 15.56 0.46
N ALA A 52 24.91 14.53 -0.28
CA ALA A 52 26.25 13.97 -0.10
C ALA A 52 27.33 15.01 -0.36
N LYS A 53 27.22 15.77 -1.46
CA LYS A 53 28.14 16.85 -1.81
C LYS A 53 28.15 17.98 -0.77
N GLU A 54 26.99 18.35 -0.24
CA GLU A 54 26.88 19.36 0.83
C GLU A 54 27.64 18.92 2.10
N LYS A 55 27.50 17.63 2.46
CA LYS A 55 28.10 17.10 3.70
C LYS A 55 29.60 16.78 3.57
N LEU A 56 30.01 16.21 2.43
CA LEU A 56 31.37 15.71 2.22
C LEU A 56 32.26 16.66 1.41
N GLY A 57 31.66 17.68 0.79
CA GLY A 57 32.34 18.55 -0.19
C GLY A 57 32.33 17.95 -1.60
N GLU A 58 32.94 18.69 -2.55
CA GLU A 58 33.14 18.18 -3.90
C GLU A 58 34.22 17.08 -3.87
N MET A 59 33.88 15.93 -4.44
CA MET A 59 34.80 14.80 -4.52
C MET A 59 34.62 14.00 -5.81
N THR A 60 35.68 13.30 -6.18
CA THR A 60 35.66 12.28 -7.23
C THR A 60 35.46 10.92 -6.57
N VAL A 61 34.55 10.13 -7.08
CA VAL A 61 34.19 8.81 -6.56
C VAL A 61 34.22 7.78 -7.68
N SER A 62 34.43 6.52 -7.30
CA SER A 62 34.20 5.37 -8.20
C SER A 62 32.78 4.87 -7.96
N PRO A 63 31.84 5.09 -8.91
CA PRO A 63 30.43 4.75 -8.71
C PRO A 63 30.12 3.34 -9.18
N SER A 64 29.12 2.72 -8.55
CA SER A 64 28.44 1.51 -9.05
C SER A 64 26.94 1.61 -8.76
N ILE A 65 26.13 1.16 -9.70
CA ILE A 65 24.66 1.15 -9.58
C ILE A 65 24.16 -0.27 -9.44
N THR A 66 23.15 -0.46 -8.62
CA THR A 66 22.42 -1.73 -8.43
C THR A 66 20.91 -1.49 -8.33
N GLY A 67 20.14 -2.55 -8.13
CA GLY A 67 18.69 -2.50 -7.96
C GLY A 67 17.93 -2.67 -9.28
N SER A 68 16.64 -3.01 -9.16
CA SER A 68 15.77 -3.35 -10.30
C SER A 68 15.60 -2.20 -11.31
N GLY A 69 15.59 -0.95 -10.85
CA GLY A 69 15.54 0.25 -11.70
C GLY A 69 16.91 0.75 -12.18
N GLY A 70 18.00 0.15 -11.71
CA GLY A 70 19.36 0.66 -11.90
C GLY A 70 19.96 0.43 -13.29
N LEU A 71 19.58 -0.64 -13.98
CA LEU A 71 20.23 -1.03 -15.24
C LEU A 71 20.13 0.03 -16.33
N THR A 72 18.93 0.57 -16.55
CA THR A 72 18.72 1.64 -17.54
C THR A 72 19.52 2.90 -17.19
N LEU A 73 19.48 3.30 -15.92
CA LEU A 73 20.16 4.51 -15.45
C LEU A 73 21.69 4.36 -15.51
N SER A 74 22.23 3.15 -15.25
CA SER A 74 23.67 2.86 -15.38
C SER A 74 24.19 3.13 -16.78
N GLY A 75 23.43 2.72 -17.81
CA GLY A 75 23.73 3.01 -19.20
C GLY A 75 23.73 4.51 -19.52
N HIS A 76 22.75 5.25 -19.05
CA HIS A 76 22.66 6.71 -19.27
C HIS A 76 23.77 7.50 -18.56
N LEU A 77 24.10 7.10 -17.35
CA LEU A 77 25.17 7.75 -16.58
C LEU A 77 26.56 7.27 -16.95
N ASN A 78 26.67 6.21 -17.77
CA ASN A 78 27.92 5.52 -18.08
C ASN A 78 28.66 5.07 -16.80
N VAL A 79 27.91 4.42 -15.89
CA VAL A 79 28.37 3.93 -14.59
C VAL A 79 28.22 2.41 -14.57
N PRO A 80 29.20 1.64 -14.02
CA PRO A 80 29.07 0.19 -13.91
C PRO A 80 27.81 -0.26 -13.14
N PHE A 81 27.23 -1.38 -13.57
CA PHE A 81 26.12 -2.01 -12.90
C PHE A 81 26.57 -3.27 -12.17
N THR A 82 26.22 -3.40 -10.90
CA THR A 82 26.43 -4.59 -10.08
C THR A 82 25.09 -5.28 -9.82
N GLN A 83 25.03 -6.58 -10.05
CA GLN A 83 23.81 -7.34 -9.71
C GLN A 83 23.54 -7.27 -8.20
N GLU A 84 22.28 -7.07 -7.83
CA GLU A 84 21.88 -6.81 -6.45
C GLU A 84 22.26 -7.95 -5.49
N VAL A 85 22.09 -9.21 -5.93
CA VAL A 85 22.53 -10.38 -5.12
C VAL A 85 24.02 -10.36 -4.83
N VAL A 86 24.85 -9.93 -5.81
CA VAL A 86 26.29 -9.82 -5.63
C VAL A 86 26.61 -8.68 -4.66
N ALA A 87 25.95 -7.54 -4.81
CA ALA A 87 26.14 -6.40 -3.91
C ALA A 87 25.77 -6.79 -2.46
N VAL A 88 24.59 -7.35 -2.24
CA VAL A 88 24.15 -7.77 -0.88
C VAL A 88 25.08 -8.83 -0.29
N ALA A 89 25.51 -9.82 -1.09
CA ALA A 89 26.43 -10.86 -0.64
C ALA A 89 27.78 -10.28 -0.22
N THR A 90 28.32 -9.33 -0.99
CA THR A 90 29.59 -8.65 -0.68
C THR A 90 29.48 -7.90 0.65
N ALA A 91 28.41 -7.10 0.84
CA ALA A 91 28.21 -6.37 2.09
C ALA A 91 28.05 -7.33 3.30
N LEU A 92 27.32 -8.44 3.15
CA LEU A 92 27.17 -9.42 4.22
C LEU A 92 28.46 -10.13 4.57
N GLN A 93 29.30 -10.47 3.58
CA GLN A 93 30.59 -11.11 3.85
C GLN A 93 31.52 -10.24 4.70
N ASP A 94 31.41 -8.92 4.60
CA ASP A 94 32.21 -7.99 5.36
C ASP A 94 31.57 -7.64 6.71
N TYR A 95 30.31 -7.22 6.71
CA TYR A 95 29.65 -6.70 7.92
C TYR A 95 28.99 -7.77 8.79
N ALA A 96 28.67 -8.94 8.24
CA ALA A 96 28.00 -10.02 8.95
C ALA A 96 28.39 -11.42 8.41
N PRO A 97 29.68 -11.79 8.46
CA PRO A 97 30.23 -13.00 7.82
C PRO A 97 29.65 -14.30 8.39
N GLN A 98 29.02 -14.26 9.56
CA GLN A 98 28.37 -15.40 10.20
C GLN A 98 26.98 -15.73 9.62
N THR A 99 26.51 -14.98 8.63
CA THR A 99 25.17 -15.16 8.06
C THR A 99 25.08 -16.43 7.21
N ASP A 100 24.16 -17.32 7.58
CA ASP A 100 23.81 -18.50 6.78
C ASP A 100 22.67 -18.22 5.78
N VAL A 101 21.71 -17.39 6.17
CA VAL A 101 20.55 -17.03 5.36
C VAL A 101 20.25 -15.53 5.51
N ALA A 102 20.00 -14.82 4.43
CA ALA A 102 19.47 -13.46 4.49
C ALA A 102 18.02 -13.44 4.01
N ILE A 103 17.16 -12.76 4.74
CA ILE A 103 15.80 -12.40 4.34
C ILE A 103 15.80 -10.90 4.06
N GLU A 104 15.52 -10.53 2.83
CA GLU A 104 15.45 -9.14 2.39
C GLU A 104 14.04 -8.82 1.93
N LEU A 105 13.47 -7.77 2.50
CA LEU A 105 12.19 -7.19 2.06
C LEU A 105 12.42 -5.80 1.49
N GLY A 106 12.15 -5.65 0.20
CA GLY A 106 12.17 -4.39 -0.51
C GLY A 106 10.79 -3.74 -0.62
N GLY A 107 10.68 -2.76 -1.51
CA GLY A 107 9.41 -2.10 -1.83
C GLY A 107 8.42 -3.04 -2.51
N GLU A 108 8.84 -3.75 -3.54
CA GLU A 108 8.04 -4.72 -4.30
C GLU A 108 8.68 -6.09 -4.38
N ASP A 109 9.95 -6.20 -4.00
CA ASP A 109 10.72 -7.43 -4.02
C ASP A 109 10.87 -8.00 -2.62
N ALA A 110 10.77 -9.33 -2.52
CA ALA A 110 11.12 -10.10 -1.33
C ALA A 110 12.11 -11.19 -1.76
N LYS A 111 13.18 -11.38 -1.00
CA LYS A 111 14.25 -12.31 -1.33
C LYS A 111 14.66 -13.14 -0.12
N ILE A 112 15.00 -14.41 -0.37
CA ILE A 112 15.72 -15.25 0.58
C ILE A 112 17.01 -15.69 -0.11
N ILE A 113 18.15 -15.41 0.52
CA ILE A 113 19.47 -15.76 0.01
C ILE A 113 20.12 -16.73 0.98
N TYR A 114 20.46 -17.91 0.51
CA TYR A 114 21.19 -18.92 1.28
C TYR A 114 22.66 -18.88 0.89
N PHE A 115 23.54 -18.92 1.87
CA PHE A 115 24.99 -18.86 1.66
C PHE A 115 25.67 -20.21 1.89
N THR A 116 25.03 -21.16 2.57
CA THR A 116 25.59 -22.48 2.86
C THR A 116 25.60 -23.35 1.60
N GLY A 117 26.78 -23.75 1.15
CA GLY A 117 26.96 -24.61 -0.03
C GLY A 117 26.93 -23.88 -1.37
N GLY A 118 27.06 -22.56 -1.37
CA GLY A 118 26.98 -21.66 -2.51
C GLY A 118 25.77 -20.73 -2.41
N ILE A 119 25.77 -19.67 -3.19
CA ILE A 119 24.67 -18.69 -3.18
C ILE A 119 23.46 -19.27 -3.92
N ASP A 120 22.35 -19.48 -3.19
CA ASP A 120 21.03 -19.83 -3.73
C ASP A 120 20.06 -18.70 -3.39
N GLN A 121 19.67 -17.91 -4.39
CA GLN A 121 18.73 -16.81 -4.23
C GLN A 121 17.35 -17.22 -4.72
N ARG A 122 16.34 -16.88 -3.93
CA ARG A 122 14.94 -17.00 -4.28
C ARG A 122 14.25 -15.66 -4.11
N MET A 123 13.47 -15.27 -5.09
CA MET A 123 12.79 -13.99 -5.14
C MET A 123 11.34 -14.19 -5.53
N ASN A 124 10.44 -13.32 -5.04
CA ASN A 124 9.06 -13.30 -5.51
C ASN A 124 9.01 -13.00 -7.02
N GLY A 125 7.99 -13.54 -7.68
CA GLY A 125 7.72 -13.23 -9.08
C GLY A 125 7.06 -11.86 -9.24
N ILE A 126 5.98 -11.81 -10.00
CA ILE A 126 5.26 -10.56 -10.34
C ILE A 126 4.46 -9.98 -9.15
N CYS A 127 4.14 -10.80 -8.15
CA CYS A 127 3.28 -10.38 -7.04
C CYS A 127 4.06 -9.70 -5.92
N ALA A 128 3.71 -8.46 -5.60
CA ALA A 128 4.27 -7.69 -4.49
C ALA A 128 3.74 -8.12 -3.10
N GLY A 129 2.99 -9.22 -3.00
CA GLY A 129 2.51 -9.75 -1.72
C GLY A 129 3.68 -10.08 -0.79
N GLY A 130 3.60 -9.63 0.46
CA GLY A 130 4.68 -9.82 1.44
C GLY A 130 5.82 -8.80 1.34
N THR A 131 5.63 -7.68 0.67
CA THR A 131 6.63 -6.62 0.47
C THR A 131 6.22 -5.30 1.10
N GLY A 132 7.05 -4.26 0.99
CA GLY A 132 6.75 -2.92 1.51
C GLY A 132 5.48 -2.32 0.91
N SER A 133 5.25 -2.49 -0.39
CA SER A 133 4.04 -2.00 -1.06
C SER A 133 2.76 -2.69 -0.53
N PHE A 134 2.83 -3.97 -0.21
CA PHE A 134 1.74 -4.67 0.47
C PHE A 134 1.45 -4.05 1.84
N ILE A 135 2.51 -3.79 2.64
CA ILE A 135 2.38 -3.17 3.96
C ILE A 135 1.76 -1.78 3.84
N ASP A 136 2.21 -0.95 2.90
CA ASP A 136 1.67 0.40 2.64
C ASP A 136 0.18 0.34 2.23
N GLN A 137 -0.23 -0.63 1.41
CA GLN A 137 -1.63 -0.82 1.04
C GLN A 137 -2.51 -1.21 2.24
N MET A 138 -2.01 -2.12 3.10
CA MET A 138 -2.74 -2.52 4.31
C MET A 138 -2.78 -1.39 5.34
N ALA A 139 -1.73 -0.61 5.45
CA ALA A 139 -1.70 0.59 6.30
C ALA A 139 -2.75 1.60 5.85
N SER A 140 -2.87 1.85 4.54
CA SER A 140 -3.90 2.73 3.98
C SER A 140 -5.31 2.25 4.27
N LEU A 141 -5.56 0.94 4.25
CA LEU A 141 -6.85 0.35 4.60
C LEU A 141 -7.24 0.62 6.07
N LEU A 142 -6.27 0.59 6.97
CA LEU A 142 -6.42 0.92 8.40
C LEU A 142 -6.26 2.43 8.69
N GLN A 143 -6.10 3.26 7.64
CA GLN A 143 -5.89 4.71 7.71
C GLN A 143 -4.73 5.11 8.62
N THR A 144 -3.60 4.50 8.34
CA THR A 144 -2.31 4.78 8.99
C THR A 144 -1.19 4.61 7.95
N ASP A 145 0.04 4.70 8.37
CA ASP A 145 1.23 4.36 7.61
C ASP A 145 1.91 3.10 8.16
N ALA A 146 2.99 2.67 7.54
CA ALA A 146 3.74 1.49 7.98
C ALA A 146 4.27 1.64 9.43
N ALA A 147 4.68 2.84 9.82
CA ALA A 147 5.14 3.11 11.18
C ALA A 147 3.98 2.99 12.18
N GLY A 148 2.79 3.49 11.83
CA GLY A 148 1.59 3.34 12.65
C GLY A 148 1.15 1.88 12.79
N LEU A 149 1.23 1.06 11.72
CA LEU A 149 1.01 -0.39 11.85
C LEU A 149 1.97 -1.02 12.86
N ASN A 150 3.25 -0.62 12.81
CA ASN A 150 4.24 -1.13 13.77
C ASN A 150 3.90 -0.75 15.21
N GLU A 151 3.44 0.49 15.45
CA GLU A 151 3.03 0.92 16.79
C GLU A 151 1.80 0.16 17.29
N TYR A 152 0.77 -0.03 16.46
CA TYR A 152 -0.39 -0.83 16.82
C TYR A 152 -0.01 -2.28 17.13
N ALA A 153 0.81 -2.90 16.29
CA ALA A 153 1.21 -4.30 16.45
C ALA A 153 1.92 -4.62 17.76
N LYS A 154 2.44 -3.63 18.51
CA LYS A 154 3.05 -3.84 19.82
C LYS A 154 2.08 -4.37 20.89
N ASN A 155 0.79 -4.06 20.75
CA ASN A 155 -0.21 -4.29 21.79
C ASN A 155 -1.27 -5.33 21.36
N TYR A 156 -1.00 -6.14 20.33
CA TYR A 156 -1.93 -7.15 19.87
C TYR A 156 -2.20 -8.23 20.93
N GLN A 157 -3.41 -8.77 20.90
CA GLN A 157 -3.82 -9.88 21.75
C GLN A 157 -4.16 -11.13 20.93
N MET A 158 -4.54 -10.95 19.67
CA MET A 158 -4.96 -12.02 18.78
C MET A 158 -4.36 -11.83 17.37
N ILE A 159 -4.10 -12.94 16.68
CA ILE A 159 -3.69 -12.95 15.28
C ILE A 159 -4.75 -13.66 14.46
N TYR A 160 -5.35 -12.97 13.52
CA TYR A 160 -6.32 -13.51 12.59
C TYR A 160 -5.63 -14.18 11.39
N PRO A 161 -6.20 -15.25 10.83
CA PRO A 161 -5.71 -15.82 9.59
C PRO A 161 -6.07 -14.86 8.43
N ILE A 162 -5.04 -14.28 7.82
CA ILE A 162 -5.15 -13.44 6.63
C ILE A 162 -4.45 -14.17 5.49
N ALA A 163 -5.06 -14.19 4.31
CA ALA A 163 -4.48 -14.84 3.13
C ALA A 163 -3.12 -14.22 2.77
N ALA A 164 -2.10 -15.07 2.76
CA ALA A 164 -0.72 -14.68 2.52
C ALA A 164 -0.33 -14.83 1.03
N ARG A 165 -1.19 -14.44 0.08
CA ARG A 165 -0.93 -14.61 -1.35
C ARG A 165 -0.88 -13.31 -2.12
N CYS A 166 -1.90 -12.48 -2.01
CA CYS A 166 -2.06 -11.25 -2.76
C CYS A 166 -2.67 -10.17 -1.88
N GLY A 167 -2.28 -8.91 -2.05
CA GLY A 167 -2.84 -7.79 -1.29
C GLY A 167 -4.36 -7.65 -1.44
N VAL A 168 -4.90 -8.12 -2.54
CA VAL A 168 -6.33 -8.10 -2.81
C VAL A 168 -7.04 -9.13 -1.93
N PHE A 169 -6.62 -10.40 -1.91
CA PHE A 169 -7.19 -11.41 -1.02
C PHE A 169 -7.03 -11.03 0.46
N ALA A 170 -5.90 -10.42 0.83
CA ALA A 170 -5.72 -9.92 2.18
C ALA A 170 -6.75 -8.84 2.56
N LYS A 171 -7.11 -7.95 1.63
CA LYS A 171 -8.18 -6.96 1.85
C LYS A 171 -9.53 -7.62 2.10
N SER A 172 -9.87 -8.65 1.33
CA SER A 172 -11.11 -9.39 1.50
C SER A 172 -11.21 -10.10 2.85
N ASP A 173 -10.07 -10.55 3.39
CA ASP A 173 -10.04 -11.15 4.72
C ASP A 173 -10.10 -10.08 5.83
N ILE A 174 -9.42 -8.95 5.64
CA ILE A 174 -9.34 -7.89 6.65
C ILE A 174 -10.65 -7.13 6.77
N GLN A 175 -11.35 -6.89 5.67
CA GLN A 175 -12.52 -6.05 5.67
C GLN A 175 -13.69 -6.61 6.51
N PRO A 176 -14.04 -7.89 6.44
CA PRO A 176 -14.99 -8.49 7.36
C PRO A 176 -14.58 -8.36 8.82
N LEU A 177 -13.29 -8.56 9.12
CA LEU A 177 -12.78 -8.43 10.49
C LEU A 177 -12.94 -7.01 11.03
N ILE A 178 -12.70 -5.97 10.19
CA ILE A 178 -12.97 -4.57 10.56
C ILE A 178 -14.47 -4.39 10.88
N ASN A 179 -15.33 -4.93 10.04
CA ASN A 179 -16.77 -4.82 10.20
C ASN A 179 -17.28 -5.58 11.43
N GLU A 180 -16.60 -6.65 11.82
CA GLU A 180 -16.87 -7.43 13.04
C GLU A 180 -16.26 -6.81 14.30
N GLY A 181 -15.52 -5.72 14.18
CA GLY A 181 -14.97 -4.97 15.31
C GLY A 181 -13.59 -5.43 15.78
N ALA A 182 -12.83 -6.10 14.93
CA ALA A 182 -11.43 -6.42 15.22
C ALA A 182 -10.62 -5.15 15.48
N THR A 183 -9.70 -5.21 16.45
CA THR A 183 -8.89 -4.06 16.85
C THR A 183 -7.80 -3.76 15.82
N ARG A 184 -7.33 -2.50 15.73
CA ARG A 184 -6.22 -2.13 14.87
C ARG A 184 -4.93 -2.84 15.26
N GLU A 185 -4.75 -3.06 16.54
CA GLU A 185 -3.62 -3.78 17.15
C GLU A 185 -3.55 -5.21 16.62
N ASP A 186 -4.64 -5.94 16.71
CA ASP A 186 -4.74 -7.32 16.24
C ASP A 186 -4.63 -7.43 14.72
N LEU A 187 -5.27 -6.52 13.98
CA LEU A 187 -5.17 -6.47 12.52
C LEU A 187 -3.75 -6.17 12.05
N SER A 188 -3.05 -5.23 12.70
CA SER A 188 -1.66 -4.89 12.34
C SER A 188 -0.70 -6.05 12.56
N ALA A 189 -0.82 -6.76 13.68
CA ALA A 189 -0.04 -7.97 13.94
C ALA A 189 -0.39 -9.11 12.96
N SER A 190 -1.66 -9.22 12.57
CA SER A 190 -2.14 -10.20 11.59
C SER A 190 -1.60 -9.92 10.18
N ILE A 191 -1.55 -8.65 9.78
CA ILE A 191 -0.94 -8.21 8.51
C ILE A 191 0.55 -8.58 8.50
N PHE A 192 1.29 -8.30 9.57
CA PHE A 192 2.70 -8.67 9.65
C PHE A 192 2.90 -10.18 9.62
N GLN A 193 2.03 -10.95 10.27
CA GLN A 193 2.07 -12.41 10.19
C GLN A 193 1.78 -12.92 8.78
N ALA A 194 0.88 -12.27 8.02
CA ALA A 194 0.62 -12.61 6.63
C ALA A 194 1.86 -12.36 5.74
N VAL A 195 2.58 -11.23 5.94
CA VAL A 195 3.87 -10.96 5.28
C VAL A 195 4.88 -12.08 5.55
N VAL A 196 5.03 -12.47 6.80
CA VAL A 196 5.94 -13.56 7.21
C VAL A 196 5.57 -14.88 6.52
N ASN A 197 4.29 -15.24 6.58
CA ASN A 197 3.79 -16.47 5.99
C ASN A 197 4.02 -16.49 4.46
N GLN A 198 3.75 -15.37 3.78
CA GLN A 198 3.98 -15.22 2.34
C GLN A 198 5.45 -15.36 1.99
N THR A 199 6.33 -14.71 2.72
CA THR A 199 7.77 -14.76 2.48
C THR A 199 8.30 -16.19 2.69
N ILE A 200 7.98 -16.82 3.82
CA ILE A 200 8.48 -18.17 4.14
C ILE A 200 7.89 -19.22 3.20
N SER A 201 6.56 -19.27 3.06
CA SER A 201 5.91 -20.30 2.25
C SER A 201 6.13 -20.10 0.75
N GLY A 202 6.10 -18.85 0.28
CA GLY A 202 6.23 -18.50 -1.13
C GLY A 202 7.65 -18.59 -1.67
N LEU A 203 8.66 -18.23 -0.86
CA LEU A 203 10.04 -18.17 -1.33
C LEU A 203 10.88 -19.35 -0.87
N ALA A 204 10.77 -19.77 0.39
CA ALA A 204 11.56 -20.93 0.84
C ALA A 204 11.16 -22.23 0.16
N CYS A 205 9.88 -22.38 -0.26
CA CYS A 205 9.38 -23.53 -1.00
C CYS A 205 9.84 -24.86 -0.38
N GLY A 206 9.76 -24.99 0.95
CA GLY A 206 10.18 -26.17 1.70
C GLY A 206 11.67 -26.26 2.01
N LYS A 207 12.54 -25.39 1.50
CA LYS A 207 13.95 -25.33 1.92
C LYS A 207 14.01 -24.72 3.33
N PRO A 208 14.61 -25.40 4.30
CA PRO A 208 14.62 -24.89 5.66
C PRO A 208 15.47 -23.62 5.78
N ILE A 209 14.94 -22.63 6.51
CA ILE A 209 15.67 -21.44 6.95
C ILE A 209 16.28 -21.79 8.31
N ARG A 210 17.58 -22.00 8.35
CA ARG A 210 18.31 -22.46 9.55
C ARG A 210 19.65 -21.76 9.67
N GLY A 211 20.22 -21.77 10.89
CA GLY A 211 21.47 -21.10 11.20
C GLY A 211 21.24 -19.61 11.50
N THR A 212 22.23 -18.82 11.26
CA THR A 212 22.20 -17.36 11.52
C THR A 212 21.48 -16.63 10.40
N VAL A 213 20.41 -15.93 10.74
CA VAL A 213 19.53 -15.25 9.80
C VAL A 213 19.75 -13.75 9.85
N ALA A 214 20.13 -13.14 8.73
CA ALA A 214 20.20 -11.69 8.58
C ALA A 214 18.88 -11.12 8.03
N PHE A 215 18.42 -10.03 8.66
CA PHE A 215 17.21 -9.31 8.28
C PHE A 215 17.58 -7.99 7.59
N LEU A 216 17.26 -7.89 6.29
CA LEU A 216 17.67 -6.80 5.42
C LEU A 216 16.46 -6.11 4.76
N GLY A 217 16.71 -4.91 4.20
CA GLY A 217 15.72 -4.11 3.50
C GLY A 217 14.91 -3.19 4.41
N GLY A 218 14.26 -2.20 3.80
CA GLY A 218 13.54 -1.15 4.53
C GLY A 218 12.47 -1.67 5.50
N PRO A 219 11.53 -2.53 5.08
CA PRO A 219 10.51 -3.06 5.99
C PRO A 219 11.09 -3.74 7.23
N LEU A 220 12.13 -4.57 7.09
CA LEU A 220 12.74 -5.27 8.24
C LEU A 220 13.64 -4.38 9.10
N HIS A 221 14.14 -3.27 8.54
CA HIS A 221 14.90 -2.28 9.28
C HIS A 221 14.00 -1.37 10.12
N PHE A 222 12.94 -0.80 9.51
CA PHE A 222 12.11 0.23 10.13
C PHE A 222 10.93 -0.33 10.94
N LEU A 223 10.55 -1.61 10.75
CA LEU A 223 9.40 -2.22 11.41
C LEU A 223 9.85 -3.37 12.34
N PRO A 224 10.26 -3.07 13.58
CA PRO A 224 10.71 -4.08 14.56
C PRO A 224 9.67 -5.18 14.80
N GLU A 225 8.37 -4.86 14.84
CA GLU A 225 7.32 -5.86 15.08
C GLU A 225 7.17 -6.85 13.92
N LEU A 226 7.41 -6.41 12.68
CA LEU A 226 7.50 -7.31 11.53
C LEU A 226 8.70 -8.27 11.68
N ARG A 227 9.86 -7.77 12.08
CA ARG A 227 11.05 -8.59 12.34
C ARG A 227 10.80 -9.56 13.49
N HIS A 228 10.15 -9.12 14.58
CA HIS A 228 9.74 -10.01 15.68
C HIS A 228 8.80 -11.11 15.22
N ALA A 229 7.89 -10.83 14.28
CA ALA A 229 7.01 -11.85 13.71
C ALA A 229 7.80 -12.92 12.94
N PHE A 230 8.85 -12.56 12.17
CA PHE A 230 9.78 -13.51 11.55
C PHE A 230 10.54 -14.34 12.60
N ILE A 231 11.14 -13.69 13.58
CA ILE A 231 11.91 -14.33 14.65
C ILE A 231 11.05 -15.39 15.36
N ARG A 232 9.82 -15.01 15.75
CA ARG A 232 8.85 -15.90 16.38
C ARG A 232 8.46 -17.08 15.48
N THR A 233 8.16 -16.83 14.20
CA THR A 233 7.71 -17.87 13.27
C THR A 233 8.82 -18.85 12.93
N LEU A 234 10.06 -18.37 12.80
CA LEU A 234 11.25 -19.19 12.53
C LEU A 234 11.82 -19.83 13.79
N ASN A 235 11.30 -19.45 14.96
CA ASN A 235 11.78 -19.90 16.29
C ASN A 235 13.30 -19.67 16.47
N LEU A 236 13.77 -18.46 16.12
CA LEU A 236 15.18 -18.08 16.24
C LEU A 236 15.49 -17.62 17.66
N ASP A 237 16.60 -18.07 18.20
CA ASP A 237 17.18 -17.52 19.42
C ASP A 237 18.09 -16.30 19.13
N ALA A 238 18.51 -15.60 20.16
CA ALA A 238 19.26 -14.34 20.03
C ALA A 238 20.61 -14.51 19.31
N ASP A 239 21.24 -15.67 19.42
CA ASP A 239 22.56 -15.93 18.84
C ASP A 239 22.48 -16.19 17.31
N HIS A 240 21.28 -16.48 16.82
CA HIS A 240 21.01 -16.73 15.41
C HIS A 240 20.31 -15.55 14.69
N ILE A 241 20.30 -14.37 15.30
CA ILE A 241 19.69 -13.17 14.71
C ILE A 241 20.77 -12.16 14.35
N VAL A 242 20.77 -11.73 13.10
CA VAL A 242 21.59 -10.63 12.59
C VAL A 242 20.67 -9.54 12.06
N ALA A 243 20.68 -8.38 12.73
CA ALA A 243 20.00 -7.18 12.28
C ALA A 243 21.02 -6.04 12.26
N PRO A 244 21.86 -5.96 11.21
CA PRO A 244 22.97 -5.02 11.20
C PRO A 244 22.48 -3.57 11.11
N ASP A 245 23.29 -2.66 11.64
CA ASP A 245 23.10 -1.24 11.37
C ASP A 245 23.12 -1.02 9.84
N HIS A 246 22.33 -0.07 9.38
CA HIS A 246 22.16 0.19 7.94
C HIS A 246 21.67 -0.99 7.09
N SER A 247 21.00 -1.99 7.68
CA SER A 247 20.47 -3.19 7.00
C SER A 247 19.61 -2.88 5.77
N HIS A 248 18.99 -1.70 5.71
CA HIS A 248 18.20 -1.21 4.57
C HIS A 248 19.05 -0.66 3.41
N LEU A 249 20.37 -0.51 3.61
CA LEU A 249 21.31 0.05 2.65
C LEU A 249 22.31 -0.98 2.11
N PHE A 250 22.20 -2.25 2.48
CA PHE A 250 23.20 -3.27 2.16
C PHE A 250 23.44 -3.43 0.65
N ALA A 251 22.40 -3.28 -0.18
CA ALA A 251 22.56 -3.29 -1.63
C ALA A 251 23.42 -2.09 -2.11
N ALA A 252 23.17 -0.88 -1.60
CA ALA A 252 23.99 0.29 -1.94
C ALA A 252 25.43 0.18 -1.41
N ILE A 253 25.60 -0.27 -0.17
CA ILE A 253 26.93 -0.49 0.43
C ILE A 253 27.72 -1.50 -0.39
N GLY A 254 27.12 -2.66 -0.68
CA GLY A 254 27.78 -3.68 -1.47
C GLY A 254 28.06 -3.26 -2.93
N ALA A 255 27.20 -2.43 -3.53
CA ALA A 255 27.49 -1.83 -4.82
C ALA A 255 28.74 -0.92 -4.76
N ALA A 256 28.88 -0.10 -3.70
CA ALA A 256 30.06 0.71 -3.47
C ALA A 256 31.33 -0.15 -3.32
N MET A 257 31.26 -1.25 -2.58
CA MET A 257 32.37 -2.20 -2.38
C MET A 257 32.78 -2.91 -3.69
N ASN A 258 31.86 -3.06 -4.65
CA ASN A 258 32.11 -3.67 -5.96
C ASN A 258 32.41 -2.63 -7.06
N ALA A 259 32.62 -1.36 -6.71
CA ALA A 259 32.88 -0.32 -7.69
C ALA A 259 34.23 -0.55 -8.41
N ASP A 260 34.27 -0.32 -9.74
CA ASP A 260 35.52 -0.35 -10.52
C ASP A 260 36.27 0.95 -10.29
N GLU A 261 37.40 0.88 -9.60
CA GLU A 261 38.26 2.03 -9.29
C GLU A 261 38.81 2.76 -10.56
N LYS A 262 38.74 2.11 -11.72
CA LYS A 262 39.15 2.72 -13.00
C LYS A 262 38.09 3.69 -13.54
N VAL A 263 36.84 3.55 -13.10
CA VAL A 263 35.75 4.43 -13.48
C VAL A 263 35.57 5.47 -12.39
N THR A 264 35.84 6.72 -12.71
CA THR A 264 35.71 7.82 -11.75
C THR A 264 34.87 8.95 -12.30
N VAL A 265 34.09 9.59 -11.44
CA VAL A 265 33.24 10.72 -11.79
C VAL A 265 33.16 11.67 -10.59
N SER A 266 33.02 12.98 -10.84
CA SER A 266 32.73 13.93 -9.77
C SER A 266 31.26 13.93 -9.40
N LEU A 267 30.94 14.23 -8.13
CA LEU A 267 29.53 14.36 -7.71
C LEU A 267 28.80 15.43 -8.52
N SER A 268 29.46 16.54 -8.84
CA SER A 268 28.89 17.60 -9.68
C SER A 268 28.56 17.15 -11.09
N ASP A 269 29.41 16.34 -11.72
CA ASP A 269 29.16 15.82 -13.06
C ASP A 269 27.97 14.85 -13.06
N MET A 270 27.85 13.99 -12.05
CA MET A 270 26.70 13.11 -11.92
C MET A 270 25.39 13.88 -11.75
N ILE A 271 25.38 14.87 -10.86
CA ILE A 271 24.22 15.74 -10.65
C ILE A 271 23.85 16.47 -11.95
N SER A 272 24.84 17.02 -12.66
CA SER A 272 24.63 17.72 -13.93
C SER A 272 24.01 16.79 -15.00
N ARG A 273 24.49 15.56 -15.14
CA ARG A 273 23.93 14.58 -16.07
C ARG A 273 22.48 14.24 -15.74
N LEU A 274 22.14 14.07 -14.46
CA LEU A 274 20.78 13.79 -14.02
C LEU A 274 19.81 14.96 -14.27
N THR A 275 20.29 16.20 -14.09
CA THR A 275 19.47 17.42 -14.21
C THR A 275 19.41 17.97 -15.63
N SER A 276 20.33 17.59 -16.54
CA SER A 276 20.33 18.04 -17.92
C SER A 276 19.22 17.43 -18.82
N GLY A 277 18.34 16.65 -18.23
CA GLY A 277 17.16 16.09 -18.88
C GLY A 277 17.47 14.86 -19.73
N ILE A 278 17.65 13.73 -19.09
CA ILE A 278 17.62 12.42 -19.75
C ILE A 278 16.17 12.20 -20.21
N LYS A 279 15.90 12.37 -21.51
CA LYS A 279 14.61 11.94 -22.08
C LYS A 279 14.59 10.41 -22.11
N MET A 280 13.95 9.80 -21.12
CA MET A 280 13.60 8.39 -21.24
C MET A 280 12.48 8.28 -22.29
N GLU A 281 12.75 7.68 -23.43
CA GLU A 281 11.72 7.27 -24.36
C GLU A 281 10.96 6.10 -23.72
N PHE A 282 9.77 6.39 -23.22
CA PHE A 282 8.86 5.33 -22.78
C PHE A 282 8.27 4.68 -24.05
N GLU A 283 8.52 3.41 -24.25
CA GLU A 283 7.90 2.61 -25.32
C GLU A 283 6.38 2.39 -25.12
N VAL A 284 5.79 2.93 -24.06
CA VAL A 284 4.38 2.72 -23.76
C VAL A 284 3.52 3.68 -24.57
N LYS A 285 2.73 3.10 -25.48
CA LYS A 285 1.69 3.85 -26.22
C LYS A 285 0.67 4.41 -25.22
N ARG A 286 0.59 5.72 -25.09
CA ARG A 286 -0.41 6.38 -24.26
C ARG A 286 -1.78 6.33 -24.96
N MET A 287 -2.82 6.16 -24.16
CA MET A 287 -4.20 6.36 -24.63
C MET A 287 -4.48 7.86 -24.76
N ASP A 288 -5.45 8.19 -25.60
CA ASP A 288 -5.93 9.56 -25.71
C ASP A 288 -6.54 10.03 -24.38
N PRO A 289 -6.48 11.33 -24.09
CA PRO A 289 -7.15 11.89 -22.92
C PRO A 289 -8.66 11.59 -22.94
N LEU A 290 -9.27 11.42 -21.76
CA LEU A 290 -10.70 11.14 -21.63
C LEU A 290 -11.57 12.25 -22.27
N PHE A 291 -11.13 13.50 -22.17
CA PHE A 291 -11.74 14.67 -22.81
C PHE A 291 -10.71 15.31 -23.72
N ALA A 292 -11.09 15.56 -24.98
CA ALA A 292 -10.22 16.19 -25.97
C ALA A 292 -10.09 17.72 -25.73
N SER A 293 -11.11 18.33 -25.12
CA SER A 293 -11.17 19.76 -24.86
C SER A 293 -11.92 20.09 -23.56
N GLN A 294 -11.85 21.35 -23.15
CA GLN A 294 -12.65 21.85 -22.01
C GLN A 294 -14.16 21.80 -22.32
N GLU A 295 -14.53 22.04 -23.58
CA GLU A 295 -15.92 21.99 -24.03
C GLU A 295 -16.51 20.57 -23.89
N ASP A 296 -15.72 19.52 -24.18
CA ASP A 296 -16.14 18.12 -23.98
C ASP A 296 -16.38 17.83 -22.50
N TYR A 297 -15.50 18.31 -21.62
CA TYR A 297 -15.66 18.18 -20.17
C TYR A 297 -16.90 18.94 -19.68
N ASP A 298 -17.11 20.18 -20.15
CA ASP A 298 -18.27 21.00 -19.76
C ASP A 298 -19.59 20.36 -20.23
N ALA A 299 -19.61 19.79 -21.45
CA ALA A 299 -20.76 19.04 -21.95
C ALA A 299 -21.05 17.78 -21.13
N PHE A 300 -20.02 17.07 -20.70
CA PHE A 300 -20.16 15.94 -19.77
C PHE A 300 -20.77 16.38 -18.44
N GLN A 301 -20.26 17.46 -17.85
CA GLN A 301 -20.77 18.02 -16.59
C GLN A 301 -22.22 18.47 -16.72
N ALA A 302 -22.55 19.20 -17.81
CA ALA A 302 -23.91 19.68 -18.06
C ALA A 302 -24.92 18.54 -18.23
N ARG A 303 -24.54 17.46 -18.90
CA ARG A 303 -25.38 16.26 -19.04
C ARG A 303 -25.65 15.61 -17.69
N HIS A 304 -24.63 15.45 -16.85
CA HIS A 304 -24.77 14.82 -15.52
C HIS A 304 -25.56 15.69 -14.55
N ALA A 305 -25.44 17.02 -14.65
CA ALA A 305 -26.17 17.97 -13.81
C ALA A 305 -27.71 17.91 -14.01
N GLN A 306 -28.19 17.29 -15.08
CA GLN A 306 -29.64 17.10 -15.33
C GLN A 306 -30.26 16.00 -14.45
N HIS A 307 -29.43 15.07 -13.95
CA HIS A 307 -29.87 13.94 -13.15
C HIS A 307 -29.59 14.20 -11.66
N GLN A 308 -30.53 14.87 -10.99
CA GLN A 308 -30.38 15.24 -9.58
C GLN A 308 -31.52 14.66 -8.74
N VAL A 309 -31.19 14.23 -7.53
CA VAL A 309 -32.16 13.80 -6.52
C VAL A 309 -32.94 15.00 -6.00
N LYS A 310 -34.26 14.87 -5.84
CA LYS A 310 -35.10 15.89 -5.16
C LYS A 310 -34.57 16.09 -3.74
N LYS A 311 -34.20 17.32 -3.40
CA LYS A 311 -33.74 17.68 -2.04
C LYS A 311 -34.81 18.42 -1.29
N GLY A 312 -34.99 18.10 0.00
CA GLY A 312 -35.78 18.83 0.95
C GLY A 312 -34.92 19.58 1.95
N ASP A 313 -35.54 20.46 2.72
CA ASP A 313 -34.88 21.18 3.81
C ASP A 313 -35.24 20.54 5.15
N LEU A 314 -34.29 19.84 5.78
CA LEU A 314 -34.53 19.17 7.07
C LEU A 314 -34.94 20.16 8.17
N SER A 315 -34.44 21.38 8.16
CA SER A 315 -34.71 22.37 9.21
C SER A 315 -36.16 22.83 9.27
N THR A 316 -36.88 22.72 8.16
CA THR A 316 -38.31 23.12 8.02
C THR A 316 -39.24 21.92 7.84
N TYR A 317 -38.69 20.69 7.83
CA TYR A 317 -39.46 19.49 7.58
C TYR A 317 -40.42 19.15 8.75
N SER A 318 -41.59 18.59 8.42
CA SER A 318 -42.56 18.14 9.39
C SER A 318 -43.14 16.80 8.95
N GLY A 319 -43.27 15.87 9.87
CA GLY A 319 -43.83 14.53 9.61
C GLY A 319 -42.80 13.41 9.74
N SER A 320 -43.15 12.27 9.15
CA SER A 320 -42.34 11.06 9.20
C SER A 320 -41.15 11.16 8.22
N CYS A 321 -40.01 10.71 8.64
CA CYS A 321 -38.86 10.48 7.76
C CYS A 321 -38.26 9.09 8.00
N TYR A 322 -37.45 8.65 7.05
CA TYR A 322 -36.90 7.28 6.99
C TYR A 322 -35.38 7.34 6.94
N LEU A 323 -34.75 6.59 7.83
CA LEU A 323 -33.29 6.52 7.95
C LEU A 323 -32.76 5.29 7.23
N GLY A 324 -31.90 5.50 6.23
CA GLY A 324 -31.12 4.44 5.58
C GLY A 324 -29.64 4.57 5.89
N ILE A 325 -28.98 3.45 6.20
CA ILE A 325 -27.53 3.38 6.46
C ILE A 325 -26.94 2.28 5.58
N ASP A 326 -26.07 2.67 4.64
CA ASP A 326 -25.24 1.74 3.91
C ASP A 326 -23.86 1.63 4.59
N ALA A 327 -23.64 0.48 5.20
CA ALA A 327 -22.41 0.12 5.87
C ALA A 327 -21.46 -0.61 4.88
N GLY A 328 -20.93 0.13 3.92
CA GLY A 328 -20.02 -0.41 2.93
C GLY A 328 -18.67 -0.82 3.54
N SER A 329 -17.87 -1.53 2.75
CA SER A 329 -16.56 -2.06 3.18
C SER A 329 -15.55 -0.96 3.58
N THR A 330 -15.51 0.14 2.84
CA THR A 330 -14.57 1.25 3.06
C THR A 330 -15.23 2.53 3.56
N THR A 331 -16.51 2.72 3.26
CA THR A 331 -17.24 3.95 3.52
C THR A 331 -18.61 3.66 4.11
N THR A 332 -19.11 4.55 4.96
CA THR A 332 -20.51 4.54 5.43
C THR A 332 -21.25 5.70 4.80
N LYS A 333 -22.43 5.42 4.27
CA LYS A 333 -23.35 6.42 3.75
C LYS A 333 -24.64 6.40 4.59
N VAL A 334 -25.18 7.58 4.84
CA VAL A 334 -26.44 7.71 5.58
C VAL A 334 -27.33 8.69 4.82
N ALA A 335 -28.57 8.29 4.65
CA ALA A 335 -29.60 9.12 4.04
C ALA A 335 -30.83 9.23 4.95
N LEU A 336 -31.36 10.44 5.09
CA LEU A 336 -32.66 10.68 5.69
C LEU A 336 -33.64 11.15 4.60
N VAL A 337 -34.69 10.41 4.38
CA VAL A 337 -35.66 10.62 3.28
C VAL A 337 -37.02 10.96 3.85
N GLY A 338 -37.68 11.97 3.30
CA GLY A 338 -39.03 12.34 3.64
C GLY A 338 -40.08 11.43 3.01
N GLU A 339 -41.34 11.52 3.47
CA GLU A 339 -42.48 10.75 2.94
C GLU A 339 -42.72 10.97 1.42
N ASP A 340 -42.32 12.12 0.92
CA ASP A 340 -42.42 12.50 -0.50
C ASP A 340 -41.19 12.06 -1.35
N GLY A 341 -40.31 11.25 -0.79
CA GLY A 341 -39.06 10.79 -1.42
C GLY A 341 -37.96 11.85 -1.52
N SER A 342 -38.14 13.03 -0.91
CA SER A 342 -37.09 14.04 -0.91
C SER A 342 -35.95 13.66 0.04
N LEU A 343 -34.68 13.87 -0.42
CA LEU A 343 -33.49 13.69 0.41
C LEU A 343 -33.36 14.89 1.35
N LEU A 344 -33.58 14.65 2.65
CA LEU A 344 -33.54 15.67 3.71
C LEU A 344 -32.13 15.85 4.27
N TYR A 345 -31.35 14.76 4.33
CA TYR A 345 -29.98 14.75 4.81
C TYR A 345 -29.20 13.63 4.11
N SER A 346 -27.94 13.88 3.84
CA SER A 346 -27.01 12.88 3.33
C SER A 346 -25.65 13.01 4.00
N PHE A 347 -25.04 11.86 4.26
CA PHE A 347 -23.71 11.74 4.82
C PHE A 347 -22.93 10.70 4.03
N TYR A 348 -21.66 10.96 3.79
CA TYR A 348 -20.74 10.04 3.15
C TYR A 348 -19.36 10.26 3.72
N ASP A 349 -18.79 9.24 4.35
CA ASP A 349 -17.42 9.32 4.86
C ASP A 349 -16.76 7.95 4.96
N ASN A 350 -15.43 7.96 5.07
CA ASN A 350 -14.64 6.77 5.31
C ASN A 350 -14.88 6.18 6.70
N ASN A 351 -14.84 4.84 6.77
CA ASN A 351 -15.04 4.11 8.04
C ASN A 351 -13.88 4.33 9.03
N ASN A 352 -12.71 4.73 8.59
CA ASN A 352 -11.53 4.94 9.43
C ASN A 352 -11.24 3.75 10.37
N GLY A 353 -11.50 2.52 9.89
CA GLY A 353 -11.37 1.30 10.67
C GLY A 353 -12.51 1.07 11.68
N SER A 354 -13.59 1.87 11.67
CA SER A 354 -14.78 1.65 12.53
C SER A 354 -16.06 2.15 11.88
N THR A 355 -16.81 1.24 11.28
CA THR A 355 -18.12 1.50 10.69
C THR A 355 -19.12 2.03 11.73
N ILE A 356 -19.10 1.49 12.96
CA ILE A 356 -19.96 1.93 14.04
C ILE A 356 -19.70 3.39 14.42
N ALA A 357 -18.45 3.78 14.60
CA ALA A 357 -18.11 5.16 14.99
C ALA A 357 -18.54 6.17 13.91
N THR A 358 -18.39 5.80 12.64
CA THR A 358 -18.81 6.62 11.50
C THR A 358 -20.34 6.76 11.43
N ALA A 359 -21.09 5.68 11.64
CA ALA A 359 -22.54 5.72 11.70
C ALA A 359 -23.05 6.54 12.89
N ILE A 360 -22.47 6.39 14.08
CA ILE A 360 -22.82 7.18 15.27
C ILE A 360 -22.62 8.68 15.01
N ARG A 361 -21.53 9.06 14.35
CA ARG A 361 -21.27 10.46 13.98
C ARG A 361 -22.38 11.02 13.09
N ALA A 362 -22.74 10.30 12.02
CA ALA A 362 -23.83 10.70 11.13
C ALA A 362 -25.18 10.84 11.86
N ILE A 363 -25.52 9.85 12.72
CA ILE A 363 -26.77 9.87 13.51
C ILE A 363 -26.75 11.04 14.51
N SER A 364 -25.62 11.33 15.12
CA SER A 364 -25.49 12.47 16.03
C SER A 364 -25.75 13.80 15.32
N GLU A 365 -25.21 13.96 14.11
CA GLU A 365 -25.49 15.13 13.28
C GLU A 365 -26.99 15.24 12.90
N ILE A 366 -27.63 14.12 12.55
CA ILE A 366 -29.06 14.09 12.29
C ILE A 366 -29.82 14.53 13.52
N LYS A 367 -29.49 13.98 14.69
CA LYS A 367 -30.15 14.30 15.97
C LYS A 367 -30.08 15.80 16.30
N GLU A 368 -28.94 16.44 16.02
CA GLU A 368 -28.77 17.88 16.25
C GLU A 368 -29.58 18.74 15.28
N LYS A 369 -29.81 18.26 14.05
CA LYS A 369 -30.49 18.98 12.97
C LYS A 369 -31.98 18.68 12.84
N LEU A 370 -32.45 17.56 13.41
CA LEU A 370 -33.82 17.10 13.28
C LEU A 370 -34.76 18.02 14.09
N PRO A 371 -35.71 18.69 13.45
CA PRO A 371 -36.69 19.56 14.15
C PRO A 371 -37.66 18.74 14.97
N GLU A 372 -38.27 19.32 16.03
CA GLU A 372 -39.28 18.68 16.86
C GLU A 372 -40.55 18.29 16.09
N THR A 373 -40.76 18.89 14.93
CA THR A 373 -41.91 18.60 14.04
C THR A 373 -41.71 17.34 13.18
N ALA A 374 -40.48 16.79 13.16
CA ALA A 374 -40.16 15.59 12.39
C ALA A 374 -39.73 14.43 13.30
N HIS A 375 -39.95 13.22 12.85
CA HIS A 375 -39.52 12.02 13.56
C HIS A 375 -39.11 10.92 12.57
N ILE A 376 -38.12 10.10 12.98
CA ILE A 376 -37.70 8.92 12.22
C ILE A 376 -38.74 7.82 12.49
N ALA A 377 -39.53 7.46 11.46
CA ALA A 377 -40.57 6.47 11.55
C ALA A 377 -40.06 5.04 11.32
N TRP A 378 -38.98 4.88 10.57
CA TRP A 378 -38.37 3.59 10.28
C TRP A 378 -36.90 3.76 9.96
N SER A 379 -36.10 2.75 10.29
CA SER A 379 -34.64 2.74 10.08
C SER A 379 -34.18 1.40 9.52
N CYS A 380 -33.28 1.44 8.52
CA CYS A 380 -32.76 0.26 7.85
C CYS A 380 -31.27 0.37 7.62
N SER A 381 -30.56 -0.74 7.77
CA SER A 381 -29.15 -0.87 7.35
C SER A 381 -29.00 -1.83 6.18
N THR A 382 -27.96 -1.59 5.39
CA THR A 382 -27.55 -2.47 4.28
C THR A 382 -26.02 -2.49 4.15
N GLY A 383 -25.49 -3.29 3.24
CA GLY A 383 -24.04 -3.43 3.00
C GLY A 383 -23.38 -4.46 3.93
N TYR A 384 -22.04 -4.58 3.82
CA TYR A 384 -21.27 -5.59 4.57
C TYR A 384 -21.40 -5.50 6.09
N GLY A 385 -21.60 -4.31 6.64
CA GLY A 385 -21.80 -4.07 8.07
C GLY A 385 -23.27 -4.05 8.52
N GLU A 386 -24.20 -4.51 7.69
CA GLU A 386 -25.66 -4.46 7.93
C GLU A 386 -26.03 -5.04 9.30
N ALA A 387 -25.71 -6.30 9.54
CA ALA A 387 -26.08 -7.00 10.78
C ALA A 387 -25.44 -6.37 12.03
N LEU A 388 -24.22 -5.89 11.91
CA LEU A 388 -23.50 -5.19 12.99
C LEU A 388 -24.22 -3.89 13.37
N LEU A 389 -24.55 -3.05 12.38
CA LEU A 389 -25.21 -1.77 12.64
C LEU A 389 -26.64 -1.96 13.11
N LYS A 390 -27.39 -2.90 12.52
CA LYS A 390 -28.73 -3.25 12.98
C LYS A 390 -28.73 -3.60 14.46
N SER A 391 -27.81 -4.47 14.87
CA SER A 391 -27.70 -4.91 16.27
C SER A 391 -27.21 -3.80 17.21
N ALA A 392 -26.13 -3.10 16.83
CA ALA A 392 -25.51 -2.09 17.68
C ALA A 392 -26.36 -0.83 17.89
N LEU A 393 -27.10 -0.43 16.85
CA LEU A 393 -27.93 0.79 16.85
C LEU A 393 -29.42 0.50 17.05
N MET A 394 -29.78 -0.78 17.19
CA MET A 394 -31.18 -1.24 17.34
C MET A 394 -32.11 -0.73 16.21
N LEU A 395 -31.62 -0.84 14.96
CA LEU A 395 -32.37 -0.45 13.79
C LEU A 395 -33.54 -1.42 13.55
N ASP A 396 -34.62 -0.92 12.94
CA ASP A 396 -35.83 -1.69 12.69
C ASP A 396 -35.56 -2.85 11.74
N GLU A 397 -34.77 -2.63 10.69
CA GLU A 397 -34.54 -3.61 9.63
C GLU A 397 -33.10 -3.65 9.13
N GLY A 398 -32.72 -4.79 8.55
CA GLY A 398 -31.51 -4.94 7.72
C GLY A 398 -31.95 -5.55 6.39
N GLU A 399 -31.49 -4.99 5.28
CA GLU A 399 -31.86 -5.42 3.94
C GLU A 399 -30.65 -5.77 3.10
N VAL A 400 -30.80 -6.76 2.26
CA VAL A 400 -29.74 -7.16 1.32
C VAL A 400 -29.42 -6.00 0.36
N GLU A 401 -28.15 -5.74 0.15
CA GLU A 401 -27.66 -4.61 -0.65
C GLU A 401 -28.22 -4.60 -2.08
N THR A 402 -28.27 -5.77 -2.73
CA THR A 402 -28.86 -5.93 -4.07
C THR A 402 -30.30 -5.48 -4.14
N ILE A 403 -31.09 -5.76 -3.10
CA ILE A 403 -32.50 -5.38 -3.01
C ILE A 403 -32.64 -3.88 -2.74
N SER A 404 -31.81 -3.33 -1.85
CA SER A 404 -31.74 -1.89 -1.59
C SER A 404 -31.40 -1.09 -2.85
N HIS A 405 -30.42 -1.54 -3.64
CA HIS A 405 -30.08 -0.94 -4.94
C HIS A 405 -31.26 -0.98 -5.92
N TYR A 406 -31.95 -2.12 -6.00
CA TYR A 406 -33.09 -2.23 -6.89
C TYR A 406 -34.23 -1.27 -6.52
N TYR A 407 -34.62 -1.20 -5.27
CA TYR A 407 -35.68 -0.29 -4.83
C TYR A 407 -35.32 1.17 -5.07
N ALA A 408 -34.09 1.57 -4.79
CA ALA A 408 -33.64 2.92 -5.05
C ALA A 408 -33.63 3.24 -6.55
N ALA A 409 -33.11 2.34 -7.40
CA ALA A 409 -33.09 2.54 -8.83
C ALA A 409 -34.49 2.61 -9.43
N ALA A 410 -35.40 1.70 -9.04
CA ALA A 410 -36.78 1.67 -9.50
C ALA A 410 -37.61 2.89 -9.05
N PHE A 411 -37.23 3.53 -7.93
CA PHE A 411 -37.84 4.78 -7.49
C PHE A 411 -37.58 5.93 -8.48
N PHE A 412 -36.36 6.00 -9.03
CA PHE A 412 -35.97 7.04 -9.99
C PHE A 412 -36.25 6.68 -11.44
N GLU A 413 -36.16 5.40 -11.78
CA GLU A 413 -36.35 4.84 -13.12
C GLU A 413 -37.18 3.54 -12.98
N PRO A 414 -38.54 3.62 -13.00
CA PRO A 414 -39.41 2.47 -12.80
C PRO A 414 -39.22 1.34 -13.81
N ASP A 415 -38.71 1.66 -15.00
CA ASP A 415 -38.47 0.71 -16.08
C ASP A 415 -37.02 0.22 -16.13
N VAL A 416 -36.24 0.40 -15.05
CA VAL A 416 -34.87 -0.07 -14.98
C VAL A 416 -34.82 -1.59 -15.19
N ASP A 417 -33.94 -2.04 -16.11
CA ASP A 417 -33.73 -3.46 -16.45
C ASP A 417 -32.32 -3.97 -16.10
N CYS A 418 -31.39 -3.06 -15.82
CA CYS A 418 -30.03 -3.41 -15.41
C CYS A 418 -29.40 -2.33 -14.51
N ILE A 419 -28.80 -2.75 -13.41
CA ILE A 419 -28.04 -1.88 -12.51
C ILE A 419 -26.58 -2.35 -12.52
N LEU A 420 -25.66 -1.41 -12.76
CA LEU A 420 -24.24 -1.61 -12.58
C LEU A 420 -23.80 -0.83 -11.35
N ASP A 421 -23.49 -1.55 -10.29
CA ASP A 421 -22.94 -0.98 -9.06
C ASP A 421 -21.43 -1.23 -9.01
N ILE A 422 -20.66 -0.17 -8.76
CA ILE A 422 -19.22 -0.23 -8.63
C ILE A 422 -18.86 0.36 -7.27
N GLY A 423 -18.63 -0.52 -6.31
CA GLY A 423 -18.27 -0.20 -4.94
C GLY A 423 -16.75 -0.01 -4.73
N GLY A 424 -16.36 0.10 -3.47
CA GLY A 424 -14.96 0.26 -3.08
C GLY A 424 -14.11 -1.02 -3.25
N GLN A 425 -14.72 -2.19 -3.15
CA GLN A 425 -14.04 -3.49 -3.22
C GLN A 425 -14.76 -4.52 -4.10
N ASP A 426 -15.99 -4.26 -4.45
CA ASP A 426 -16.82 -5.15 -5.25
C ASP A 426 -17.53 -4.39 -6.36
N MET A 427 -18.02 -5.12 -7.31
CA MET A 427 -18.92 -4.63 -8.34
C MET A 427 -20.03 -5.63 -8.58
N LYS A 428 -21.22 -5.13 -8.83
CA LYS A 428 -22.42 -5.93 -9.07
C LYS A 428 -23.06 -5.57 -10.39
N CYS A 429 -23.52 -6.58 -11.10
CA CYS A 429 -24.41 -6.44 -12.24
C CYS A 429 -25.73 -7.08 -11.86
N ILE A 430 -26.77 -6.27 -11.67
CA ILE A 430 -28.08 -6.71 -11.25
C ILE A 430 -29.03 -6.60 -12.45
N LYS A 431 -29.55 -7.73 -12.91
CA LYS A 431 -30.54 -7.78 -13.98
C LYS A 431 -31.96 -7.82 -13.39
N ILE A 432 -32.80 -6.95 -13.88
CA ILE A 432 -34.20 -6.83 -13.45
C ILE A 432 -35.08 -7.35 -14.57
N LYS A 433 -36.12 -8.13 -14.23
CA LYS A 433 -37.12 -8.62 -15.14
C LYS A 433 -38.45 -8.69 -14.42
N ASN A 434 -39.50 -8.20 -15.08
CA ASN A 434 -40.83 -8.14 -14.52
C ASN A 434 -40.88 -7.45 -13.13
N GLN A 435 -40.16 -6.37 -12.98
CA GLN A 435 -40.04 -5.58 -11.74
C GLN A 435 -39.52 -6.39 -10.53
N THR A 436 -38.65 -7.37 -10.79
CA THR A 436 -37.97 -8.16 -9.76
C THR A 436 -36.55 -8.41 -10.16
N VAL A 437 -35.66 -8.61 -9.19
CA VAL A 437 -34.29 -9.04 -9.43
C VAL A 437 -34.31 -10.47 -9.99
N ASP A 438 -33.95 -10.61 -11.28
CA ASP A 438 -33.89 -11.91 -11.97
C ASP A 438 -32.54 -12.61 -11.69
N ARG A 439 -31.42 -11.84 -11.75
CA ARG A 439 -30.09 -12.35 -11.54
C ARG A 439 -29.17 -11.24 -11.01
N SER A 440 -28.36 -11.58 -10.04
CA SER A 440 -27.25 -10.72 -9.58
C SER A 440 -25.94 -11.48 -9.72
N GLU A 441 -24.96 -10.86 -10.34
CA GLU A 441 -23.57 -11.35 -10.40
C GLU A 441 -22.70 -10.34 -9.66
N GLU A 442 -21.99 -10.82 -8.66
CA GLU A 442 -21.07 -10.05 -7.86
C GLU A 442 -19.65 -10.50 -8.14
N HIS A 443 -18.77 -9.55 -8.42
CA HIS A 443 -17.34 -9.77 -8.56
C HIS A 443 -16.61 -8.82 -7.63
N THR A 444 -15.72 -9.36 -6.84
CA THR A 444 -14.81 -8.54 -6.05
C THR A 444 -13.71 -7.98 -6.97
N SER A 445 -13.16 -6.83 -6.64
CA SER A 445 -12.10 -6.16 -7.44
C SER A 445 -10.85 -7.01 -7.65
N GLU A 446 -10.74 -8.11 -6.93
CA GLU A 446 -9.68 -9.12 -7.00
C GLU A 446 -9.58 -9.86 -8.32
N LEU A 447 -10.69 -10.00 -9.02
CA LEU A 447 -10.73 -10.77 -10.27
C LEU A 447 -10.33 -9.95 -11.50
N GLN A 448 -9.99 -8.66 -11.33
CA GLN A 448 -9.72 -7.74 -12.44
C GLN A 448 -8.33 -7.11 -12.42
N SER A 449 -7.46 -7.48 -11.48
CA SER A 449 -6.07 -7.01 -11.42
C SER A 449 -5.09 -8.01 -12.06
#